data_6180f642fd6541cd347ac81c9b0211af
#
_entry.id   6180f642fd6541cd347ac81c9b0211af
#
_cell.length_a   1.000
_cell.length_b   1.000
_cell.length_c   1.000
_cell.angle_alpha   90.00
_cell.angle_beta   90.00
_cell.angle_gamma   90.00
#
_symmetry.space_group_name_H-M   'P 1'
#
loop_
_entity.id
_entity.type
_entity.pdbx_description
1 polymer ?
#
loop_
_entity_poly.entity_id
_entity_poly.type
_entity_poly.pdbx_seq_one_letter_code
_entity_poly.pdbx_strand_id
1 'polypeptide(L)'
;HPGYGFLSENKEFARRCDEEGIIFIGPELKHLDMFGNKTRARETAIDAGLKVIAGTDGKISSIDEVLQFGKEHGYPIIIKAVSGGGGKGMRIVNNKDEVQDAYDRTKSEAIHSFGNDALYVEKYIDHPKHIEVQILGDQQGNIIHLYERDCSVQRRHQKVVEVAPAYALSNKMREKLCEAALQLMTHVGYVNAGTVEFLVSGDEFYFIEVNPRIQVEHTITEKVTDIDIVKTQILIADG
;
A
#
# COMPACT_ATOMS: atom_id res chain seq x y z
N HIS A 1 -8.98 -10.68 18.96
CA HIS A 1 -9.09 -9.99 17.66
C HIS A 1 -8.68 -8.53 17.80
N PRO A 2 -7.67 -8.03 17.07
CA PRO A 2 -7.16 -6.66 17.25
C PRO A 2 -7.98 -5.58 16.51
N GLY A 3 -8.97 -5.96 15.70
CA GLY A 3 -9.71 -5.04 14.83
C GLY A 3 -8.86 -4.51 13.67
N TYR A 4 -9.10 -3.27 13.25
CA TYR A 4 -8.43 -2.62 12.11
C TYR A 4 -7.66 -1.35 12.48
N GLY A 5 -7.53 -1.04 13.78
CA GLY A 5 -6.84 0.15 14.26
C GLY A 5 -5.87 -0.17 15.41
N PHE A 6 -5.33 0.87 16.03
CA PHE A 6 -4.48 0.79 17.21
C PHE A 6 -3.32 -0.23 17.06
N LEU A 7 -3.49 -1.43 17.63
CA LEU A 7 -2.46 -2.47 17.73
C LEU A 7 -2.56 -3.54 16.63
N SER A 8 -3.45 -3.41 15.65
CA SER A 8 -3.68 -4.43 14.61
C SER A 8 -2.47 -4.71 13.74
N GLU A 9 -1.58 -3.73 13.56
CA GLU A 9 -0.32 -3.85 12.81
C GLU A 9 0.92 -3.78 13.73
N ASN A 10 0.71 -3.82 15.06
CA ASN A 10 1.80 -3.69 16.00
C ASN A 10 2.47 -5.06 16.25
N LYS A 11 3.67 -5.22 15.68
CA LYS A 11 4.42 -6.47 15.81
C LYS A 11 4.80 -6.81 17.25
N GLU A 12 5.07 -5.81 18.10
CA GLU A 12 5.41 -6.04 19.51
C GLU A 12 4.20 -6.58 20.27
N PHE A 13 3.01 -6.06 20.00
CA PHE A 13 1.77 -6.58 20.58
C PHE A 13 1.52 -8.03 20.14
N ALA A 14 1.66 -8.33 18.85
CA ALA A 14 1.49 -9.70 18.35
C ALA A 14 2.53 -10.66 18.93
N ARG A 15 3.80 -10.22 19.07
CA ARG A 15 4.87 -10.98 19.74
C ARG A 15 4.53 -11.28 21.21
N ARG A 16 4.02 -10.28 21.93
CA ARG A 16 3.58 -10.46 23.32
C ARG A 16 2.42 -11.44 23.46
N CYS A 17 1.47 -11.40 22.52
CA CYS A 17 0.40 -12.41 22.50
C CYS A 17 0.98 -13.83 22.40
N ASP A 18 1.92 -14.04 21.47
CA ASP A 18 2.56 -15.33 21.25
C ASP A 18 3.32 -15.81 22.50
N GLU A 19 4.10 -14.93 23.16
CA GLU A 19 4.82 -15.23 24.40
C GLU A 19 3.90 -15.63 25.57
N GLU A 20 2.72 -15.07 25.62
CA GLU A 20 1.71 -15.36 26.67
C GLU A 20 0.74 -16.49 26.27
N GLY A 21 1.00 -17.17 25.13
CA GLY A 21 0.15 -18.25 24.63
C GLY A 21 -1.24 -17.80 24.18
N ILE A 22 -1.38 -16.53 23.80
CA ILE A 22 -2.64 -15.93 23.30
C ILE A 22 -2.57 -15.90 21.78
N ILE A 23 -3.53 -16.53 21.10
CA ILE A 23 -3.61 -16.51 19.63
C ILE A 23 -3.93 -15.10 19.16
N PHE A 24 -3.02 -14.49 18.40
CA PHE A 24 -3.26 -13.23 17.69
C PHE A 24 -4.04 -13.51 16.41
N ILE A 25 -5.29 -13.03 16.31
CA ILE A 25 -6.13 -13.19 15.12
C ILE A 25 -5.70 -12.15 14.07
N GLY A 26 -4.76 -12.54 13.24
CA GLY A 26 -4.13 -11.69 12.23
C GLY A 26 -3.00 -12.41 11.53
N PRO A 27 -2.19 -11.70 10.73
CA PRO A 27 -1.04 -12.28 10.05
C PRO A 27 0.08 -12.62 11.02
N GLU A 28 1.02 -13.45 10.56
CA GLU A 28 2.22 -13.79 11.31
C GLU A 28 3.14 -12.56 11.53
N LEU A 29 3.97 -12.63 12.56
CA LEU A 29 4.94 -11.58 12.91
C LEU A 29 5.83 -11.14 11.73
N LYS A 30 6.25 -12.12 10.90
CA LYS A 30 7.07 -11.85 9.71
C LYS A 30 6.36 -10.92 8.71
N HIS A 31 5.04 -11.07 8.56
CA HIS A 31 4.23 -10.25 7.64
C HIS A 31 4.00 -8.84 8.19
N LEU A 32 3.77 -8.72 9.51
CA LEU A 32 3.67 -7.41 10.17
C LEU A 32 4.99 -6.62 10.05
N ASP A 33 6.13 -7.28 10.22
CA ASP A 33 7.45 -6.65 10.07
C ASP A 33 7.76 -6.27 8.61
N MET A 34 7.40 -7.14 7.67
CA MET A 34 7.63 -6.95 6.24
C MET A 34 6.81 -5.79 5.69
N PHE A 35 5.50 -5.81 5.90
CA PHE A 35 4.58 -4.84 5.32
C PHE A 35 4.42 -3.56 6.16
N GLY A 36 4.80 -3.58 7.43
CA GLY A 36 4.91 -2.38 8.27
C GLY A 36 6.06 -1.44 7.87
N ASN A 37 7.00 -1.90 7.03
CA ASN A 37 8.09 -1.11 6.48
C ASN A 37 7.89 -0.90 4.98
N LYS A 38 7.66 0.36 4.56
CA LYS A 38 7.36 0.69 3.15
C LYS A 38 8.45 0.27 2.17
N THR A 39 9.73 0.39 2.56
CA THR A 39 10.86 -0.03 1.71
C THR A 39 10.86 -1.54 1.52
N ARG A 40 10.74 -2.31 2.61
CA ARG A 40 10.68 -3.77 2.55
C ARG A 40 9.44 -4.27 1.78
N ALA A 41 8.28 -3.66 1.99
CA ALA A 41 7.07 -3.98 1.25
C ALA A 41 7.26 -3.79 -0.26
N ARG A 42 7.92 -2.67 -0.65
CA ARG A 42 8.25 -2.37 -2.04
C ARG A 42 9.25 -3.37 -2.63
N GLU A 43 10.33 -3.68 -1.92
CA GLU A 43 11.32 -4.68 -2.33
C GLU A 43 10.67 -6.05 -2.51
N THR A 44 9.86 -6.49 -1.54
CA THR A 44 9.11 -7.74 -1.61
C THR A 44 8.16 -7.79 -2.81
N ALA A 45 7.49 -6.68 -3.13
CA ALA A 45 6.62 -6.61 -4.31
C ALA A 45 7.42 -6.73 -5.62
N ILE A 46 8.59 -6.11 -5.70
CA ILE A 46 9.51 -6.25 -6.85
C ILE A 46 10.00 -7.70 -6.98
N ASP A 47 10.43 -8.32 -5.90
CA ASP A 47 10.89 -9.72 -5.87
C ASP A 47 9.78 -10.69 -6.26
N ALA A 48 8.54 -10.37 -5.91
CA ALA A 48 7.34 -11.09 -6.36
C ALA A 48 6.97 -10.79 -7.83
N GLY A 49 7.68 -9.90 -8.52
CA GLY A 49 7.43 -9.56 -9.94
C GLY A 49 6.36 -8.51 -10.19
N LEU A 50 5.93 -7.78 -9.16
CA LEU A 50 4.95 -6.70 -9.32
C LEU A 50 5.62 -5.42 -9.80
N LYS A 51 4.89 -4.65 -10.62
CA LYS A 51 5.30 -3.29 -10.97
C LYS A 51 5.10 -2.36 -9.77
N VAL A 52 6.10 -1.54 -9.47
CA VAL A 52 6.03 -0.45 -8.51
C VAL A 52 6.22 0.88 -9.23
N ILE A 53 5.76 1.97 -8.64
CA ILE A 53 6.00 3.31 -9.19
C ILE A 53 7.51 3.56 -9.21
N ALA A 54 8.06 3.99 -10.35
CA ALA A 54 9.47 4.36 -10.43
C ALA A 54 9.79 5.45 -9.39
N GLY A 55 10.83 5.27 -8.63
CA GLY A 55 11.25 6.19 -7.58
C GLY A 55 12.73 6.01 -7.26
N THR A 56 13.29 6.95 -6.49
CA THR A 56 14.68 6.86 -6.04
C THR A 56 14.83 5.79 -4.94
N ASP A 57 15.97 5.12 -4.92
CA ASP A 57 16.32 4.17 -3.87
C ASP A 57 16.77 4.93 -2.61
N GLY A 58 15.81 5.24 -1.75
CA GLY A 58 16.04 6.00 -0.53
C GLY A 58 16.00 7.51 -0.70
N LYS A 59 16.65 8.22 0.25
CA LYS A 59 16.67 9.69 0.25
C LYS A 59 17.59 10.23 -0.84
N ILE A 60 17.13 11.27 -1.52
CA ILE A 60 17.98 12.07 -2.41
C ILE A 60 18.92 12.98 -1.59
N SER A 61 20.13 13.15 -2.09
CA SER A 61 21.18 13.95 -1.47
C SER A 61 21.31 15.34 -2.10
N SER A 62 20.86 15.49 -3.35
CA SER A 62 20.99 16.72 -4.12
C SER A 62 19.83 16.94 -5.09
N ILE A 63 19.72 18.19 -5.54
CA ILE A 63 18.76 18.55 -6.60
C ILE A 63 19.12 17.91 -7.94
N ASP A 64 20.41 17.65 -8.19
CA ASP A 64 20.87 17.01 -9.43
C ASP A 64 20.30 15.61 -9.59
N GLU A 65 20.09 14.88 -8.49
CA GLU A 65 19.42 13.57 -8.51
C GLU A 65 17.95 13.71 -8.94
N VAL A 66 17.26 14.77 -8.51
CA VAL A 66 15.88 15.06 -8.95
C VAL A 66 15.82 15.36 -10.44
N LEU A 67 16.76 16.19 -10.92
CA LEU A 67 16.87 16.54 -12.33
C LEU A 67 17.19 15.30 -13.19
N GLN A 68 18.09 14.46 -12.72
CA GLN A 68 18.45 13.22 -13.40
C GLN A 68 17.26 12.25 -13.45
N PHE A 69 16.55 12.07 -12.34
CA PHE A 69 15.34 11.25 -12.27
C PHE A 69 14.27 11.74 -13.26
N GLY A 70 14.02 13.06 -13.30
CA GLY A 70 13.07 13.68 -14.23
C GLY A 70 13.47 13.50 -15.70
N LYS A 71 14.78 13.49 -15.99
CA LYS A 71 15.31 13.22 -17.35
C LYS A 71 15.12 11.75 -17.76
N GLU A 72 15.32 10.81 -16.85
CA GLU A 72 15.23 9.37 -17.12
C GLU A 72 13.79 8.87 -17.21
N HIS A 73 12.92 9.33 -16.30
CA HIS A 73 11.55 8.84 -16.17
C HIS A 73 10.50 9.78 -16.76
N GLY A 74 10.91 10.96 -17.24
CA GLY A 74 9.99 12.00 -17.74
C GLY A 74 9.19 12.69 -16.64
N TYR A 75 8.67 13.87 -16.95
CA TYR A 75 7.75 14.62 -16.09
C TYR A 75 6.28 14.22 -16.38
N PRO A 76 5.33 14.46 -15.46
CA PRO A 76 5.53 14.98 -14.12
C PRO A 76 6.16 13.96 -13.16
N ILE A 77 6.85 14.48 -12.14
CA ILE A 77 7.39 13.74 -11.00
C ILE A 77 6.85 14.32 -9.70
N ILE A 78 7.02 13.63 -8.58
CA ILE A 78 6.63 14.12 -7.28
C ILE A 78 7.79 14.00 -6.30
N ILE A 79 8.11 15.10 -5.61
CA ILE A 79 9.09 15.12 -4.52
C ILE A 79 8.33 14.95 -3.20
N LYS A 80 8.79 14.04 -2.35
CA LYS A 80 8.12 13.70 -1.09
C LYS A 80 9.12 13.70 0.07
N ALA A 81 8.67 14.15 1.23
CA ALA A 81 9.40 13.97 2.49
C ALA A 81 9.33 12.51 2.94
N VAL A 82 10.46 11.92 3.32
CA VAL A 82 10.53 10.53 3.81
C VAL A 82 9.64 10.33 5.04
N SER A 83 9.61 11.30 5.94
CA SER A 83 8.77 11.31 7.14
C SER A 83 7.37 11.88 6.90
N GLY A 84 7.03 12.21 5.65
CA GLY A 84 5.75 12.81 5.27
C GLY A 84 4.59 11.83 5.28
N GLY A 85 3.38 12.35 5.44
CA GLY A 85 2.15 11.59 5.40
C GLY A 85 0.91 12.48 5.30
N GLY A 86 -0.22 11.90 4.90
CA GLY A 86 -1.50 12.63 4.81
C GLY A 86 -1.48 13.82 3.83
N GLY A 87 -0.65 13.75 2.76
CA GLY A 87 -0.55 14.81 1.75
C GLY A 87 0.35 15.98 2.11
N LYS A 88 1.02 15.95 3.27
CA LYS A 88 2.00 16.97 3.67
C LYS A 88 3.41 16.57 3.25
N GLY A 89 4.22 17.58 2.95
CA GLY A 89 5.61 17.37 2.53
C GLY A 89 5.73 16.72 1.15
N MET A 90 4.84 17.07 0.21
CA MET A 90 4.93 16.59 -1.17
C MET A 90 4.60 17.68 -2.18
N ARG A 91 5.30 17.68 -3.32
CA ARG A 91 5.06 18.60 -4.44
C ARG A 91 5.22 17.93 -5.79
N ILE A 92 4.23 18.14 -6.65
CA ILE A 92 4.28 17.73 -8.05
C ILE A 92 5.16 18.73 -8.80
N VAL A 93 5.97 18.22 -9.72
CA VAL A 93 6.88 18.96 -10.57
C VAL A 93 6.56 18.59 -12.02
N ASN A 94 6.04 19.52 -12.78
CA ASN A 94 5.54 19.24 -14.14
C ASN A 94 6.63 19.36 -15.21
N ASN A 95 7.72 20.06 -14.90
CA ASN A 95 8.83 20.27 -15.83
C ASN A 95 10.11 20.59 -15.08
N LYS A 96 11.23 20.62 -15.81
CA LYS A 96 12.58 20.87 -15.26
C LYS A 96 12.69 22.19 -14.50
N ASP A 97 12.02 23.24 -14.97
CA ASP A 97 12.18 24.60 -14.43
C ASP A 97 11.55 24.75 -13.04
N GLU A 98 10.60 23.87 -12.70
CA GLU A 98 9.94 23.85 -11.40
C GLU A 98 10.74 23.10 -10.31
N VAL A 99 11.78 22.34 -10.68
CA VAL A 99 12.48 21.41 -9.76
C VAL A 99 13.08 22.16 -8.57
N GLN A 100 13.79 23.27 -8.79
CA GLN A 100 14.47 24.03 -7.73
C GLN A 100 13.49 24.52 -6.66
N ASP A 101 12.44 25.21 -7.08
CA ASP A 101 11.42 25.77 -6.16
C ASP A 101 10.69 24.65 -5.39
N ALA A 102 10.31 23.58 -6.08
CA ALA A 102 9.63 22.46 -5.48
C ALA A 102 10.54 21.71 -4.46
N TYR A 103 11.81 21.52 -4.77
CA TYR A 103 12.79 20.90 -3.88
C TYR A 103 12.96 21.71 -2.59
N ASP A 104 13.25 23.03 -2.71
CA ASP A 104 13.50 23.90 -1.57
C ASP A 104 12.26 24.01 -0.66
N ARG A 105 11.08 24.17 -1.22
CA ARG A 105 9.82 24.23 -0.47
C ARG A 105 9.49 22.91 0.22
N THR A 106 9.68 21.77 -0.47
CA THR A 106 9.40 20.46 0.14
C THR A 106 10.38 20.19 1.28
N LYS A 107 11.65 20.54 1.11
CA LYS A 107 12.68 20.41 2.14
C LYS A 107 12.38 21.27 3.36
N SER A 108 12.02 22.53 3.15
CA SER A 108 11.63 23.46 4.22
C SER A 108 10.41 22.94 5.00
N GLU A 109 9.38 22.49 4.29
CA GLU A 109 8.18 21.92 4.92
C GLU A 109 8.48 20.64 5.68
N ALA A 110 9.37 19.78 5.17
CA ALA A 110 9.79 18.55 5.83
C ALA A 110 10.49 18.83 7.17
N ILE A 111 11.40 19.80 7.20
CA ILE A 111 12.08 20.25 8.43
C ILE A 111 11.07 20.78 9.45
N HIS A 112 10.19 21.69 9.02
CA HIS A 112 9.24 22.34 9.95
C HIS A 112 8.18 21.38 10.50
N SER A 113 7.68 20.45 9.65
CA SER A 113 6.57 19.57 10.02
C SER A 113 7.01 18.26 10.68
N PHE A 114 8.21 17.77 10.34
CA PHE A 114 8.65 16.43 10.73
C PHE A 114 10.03 16.40 11.39
N GLY A 115 10.75 17.55 11.46
CA GLY A 115 12.10 17.62 12.01
C GLY A 115 13.17 16.87 11.19
N ASN A 116 12.87 16.51 9.95
CA ASN A 116 13.72 15.70 9.07
C ASN A 116 13.66 16.26 7.65
N ASP A 117 14.82 16.49 7.02
CA ASP A 117 14.95 17.06 5.67
C ASP A 117 15.06 16.01 4.54
N ALA A 118 14.99 14.75 4.89
CA ALA A 118 15.12 13.66 3.93
C ALA A 118 13.95 13.63 2.93
N LEU A 119 14.29 13.72 1.65
CA LEU A 119 13.35 13.70 0.53
C LEU A 119 13.62 12.49 -0.37
N TYR A 120 12.61 12.07 -1.11
CA TYR A 120 12.73 11.13 -2.22
C TYR A 120 11.85 11.58 -3.38
N VAL A 121 12.09 11.02 -4.57
CA VAL A 121 11.35 11.33 -5.79
C VAL A 121 10.68 10.10 -6.35
N GLU A 122 9.47 10.28 -6.86
CA GLU A 122 8.75 9.24 -7.60
C GLU A 122 8.15 9.80 -8.89
N LYS A 123 7.88 8.93 -9.83
CA LYS A 123 7.05 9.26 -10.97
C LYS A 123 5.65 9.63 -10.51
N TYR A 124 5.15 10.78 -10.92
CA TYR A 124 3.76 11.16 -10.64
C TYR A 124 2.83 10.44 -11.60
N ILE A 125 1.81 9.79 -11.06
CA ILE A 125 0.73 9.17 -11.82
C ILE A 125 -0.46 10.11 -11.76
N ASP A 126 -0.88 10.59 -12.93
CA ASP A 126 -1.97 11.55 -13.00
C ASP A 126 -3.33 10.85 -12.92
N HIS A 127 -4.21 11.39 -12.08
CA HIS A 127 -5.58 10.91 -11.85
C HIS A 127 -5.72 9.38 -11.75
N PRO A 128 -4.89 8.67 -10.95
CA PRO A 128 -4.99 7.24 -10.84
C PRO A 128 -6.24 6.84 -10.06
N LYS A 129 -6.77 5.65 -10.36
CA LYS A 129 -7.71 4.98 -9.48
C LYS A 129 -6.95 4.29 -8.36
N HIS A 130 -7.49 4.36 -7.15
CA HIS A 130 -7.01 3.60 -6.01
C HIS A 130 -7.84 2.34 -5.89
N ILE A 131 -7.27 1.22 -6.27
CA ILE A 131 -7.93 -0.09 -6.27
C ILE A 131 -7.21 -0.99 -5.27
N GLU A 132 -7.98 -1.75 -4.51
CA GLU A 132 -7.42 -2.68 -3.54
C GLU A 132 -8.06 -4.06 -3.68
N VAL A 133 -7.29 -5.11 -3.42
CA VAL A 133 -7.74 -6.50 -3.50
C VAL A 133 -7.73 -7.13 -2.13
N GLN A 134 -8.88 -7.65 -1.70
CA GLN A 134 -9.03 -8.37 -0.43
C GLN A 134 -8.46 -9.77 -0.55
N ILE A 135 -7.61 -10.16 0.40
CA ILE A 135 -6.99 -11.48 0.50
C ILE A 135 -7.41 -12.19 1.78
N LEU A 136 -7.52 -13.49 1.69
CA LEU A 136 -7.58 -14.43 2.82
C LEU A 136 -6.59 -15.56 2.57
N GLY A 137 -5.75 -15.85 3.56
CA GLY A 137 -4.82 -17.00 3.56
C GLY A 137 -5.05 -17.87 4.76
N ASP A 138 -5.07 -19.20 4.59
CA ASP A 138 -5.13 -20.14 5.71
C ASP A 138 -3.73 -20.57 6.20
N GLN A 139 -3.70 -21.39 7.25
CA GLN A 139 -2.45 -21.93 7.80
C GLN A 139 -1.87 -23.08 6.98
N GLN A 140 -2.63 -23.62 6.00
CA GLN A 140 -2.23 -24.71 5.12
C GLN A 140 -1.58 -24.19 3.81
N GLY A 141 -1.52 -22.87 3.63
CA GLY A 141 -0.94 -22.21 2.44
C GLY A 141 -1.93 -22.00 1.31
N ASN A 142 -3.22 -22.20 1.51
CA ASN A 142 -4.22 -21.80 0.54
C ASN A 142 -4.49 -20.30 0.66
N ILE A 143 -4.39 -19.58 -0.45
CA ILE A 143 -4.62 -18.13 -0.50
C ILE A 143 -5.65 -17.85 -1.59
N ILE A 144 -6.67 -17.07 -1.24
CA ILE A 144 -7.72 -16.64 -2.15
C ILE A 144 -7.86 -15.13 -2.13
N HIS A 145 -8.39 -14.56 -3.20
CA HIS A 145 -8.88 -13.19 -3.23
C HIS A 145 -10.41 -13.13 -3.13
N LEU A 146 -10.91 -12.06 -2.56
CA LEU A 146 -12.35 -11.75 -2.49
C LEU A 146 -12.68 -10.53 -3.35
N TYR A 147 -12.06 -10.47 -4.54
CA TYR A 147 -12.17 -9.37 -5.50
C TYR A 147 -11.68 -8.02 -4.96
N GLU A 148 -11.94 -6.98 -5.74
CA GLU A 148 -11.44 -5.64 -5.53
C GLU A 148 -12.49 -4.67 -4.99
N ARG A 149 -11.98 -3.58 -4.40
CA ARG A 149 -12.74 -2.37 -4.06
C ARG A 149 -12.11 -1.17 -4.78
N ASP A 150 -12.94 -0.26 -5.25
CA ASP A 150 -12.52 1.07 -5.74
C ASP A 150 -12.62 2.07 -4.59
N CYS A 151 -11.48 2.56 -4.14
CA CYS A 151 -11.32 3.53 -3.05
C CYS A 151 -10.83 4.89 -3.57
N SER A 152 -11.12 5.23 -4.81
CA SER A 152 -10.63 6.46 -5.47
C SER A 152 -11.26 7.73 -4.92
N VAL A 153 -12.45 7.65 -4.32
CA VAL A 153 -13.12 8.81 -3.73
C VAL A 153 -12.51 9.11 -2.36
N GLN A 154 -11.56 10.05 -2.34
CA GLN A 154 -10.78 10.38 -1.16
C GLN A 154 -10.83 11.88 -0.86
N ARG A 155 -10.69 12.22 0.42
CA ARG A 155 -10.49 13.59 0.88
C ARG A 155 -9.16 13.68 1.62
N ARG A 156 -8.20 14.43 1.09
CA ARG A 156 -6.85 14.56 1.66
C ARG A 156 -6.16 13.21 1.87
N HIS A 157 -6.24 12.32 0.88
CA HIS A 157 -5.71 10.95 0.90
C HIS A 157 -6.37 10.01 1.94
N GLN A 158 -7.54 10.36 2.45
CA GLN A 158 -8.36 9.50 3.28
C GLN A 158 -9.54 8.97 2.45
N LYS A 159 -9.75 7.66 2.43
CA LYS A 159 -10.88 7.00 1.79
C LYS A 159 -12.19 7.51 2.40
N VAL A 160 -13.19 7.84 1.56
CA VAL A 160 -14.49 8.38 1.98
C VAL A 160 -15.64 7.54 1.44
N VAL A 161 -15.49 7.03 0.22
CA VAL A 161 -16.48 6.15 -0.42
C VAL A 161 -15.73 5.00 -1.07
N GLU A 162 -16.15 3.79 -0.76
CA GLU A 162 -15.64 2.56 -1.31
C GLU A 162 -16.75 1.85 -2.10
N VAL A 163 -16.40 1.32 -3.27
CA VAL A 163 -17.34 0.66 -4.19
C VAL A 163 -16.82 -0.72 -4.55
N ALA A 164 -17.66 -1.74 -4.40
CA ALA A 164 -17.38 -3.09 -4.86
C ALA A 164 -18.60 -3.68 -5.59
N PRO A 165 -18.41 -4.37 -6.73
CA PRO A 165 -17.17 -4.38 -7.51
C PRO A 165 -16.87 -3.01 -8.13
N ALA A 166 -15.60 -2.75 -8.49
CA ALA A 166 -15.16 -1.53 -9.15
C ALA A 166 -15.76 -1.46 -10.58
N TYR A 167 -16.85 -0.73 -10.74
CA TYR A 167 -17.63 -0.75 -12.00
C TYR A 167 -16.85 -0.17 -13.19
N ALA A 168 -15.93 0.72 -12.94
CA ALA A 168 -15.13 1.40 -13.97
C ALA A 168 -13.86 0.63 -14.38
N LEU A 169 -13.64 -0.58 -13.85
CA LEU A 169 -12.56 -1.48 -14.28
C LEU A 169 -13.06 -2.44 -15.37
N SER A 170 -12.21 -2.68 -16.37
CA SER A 170 -12.43 -3.79 -17.30
C SER A 170 -12.23 -5.13 -16.58
N ASN A 171 -12.91 -6.19 -17.01
CA ASN A 171 -12.71 -7.54 -16.46
C ASN A 171 -11.25 -7.97 -16.55
N LYS A 172 -10.59 -7.67 -17.67
CA LYS A 172 -9.15 -7.97 -17.86
C LYS A 172 -8.27 -7.26 -16.84
N MET A 173 -8.56 -6.01 -16.48
CA MET A 173 -7.79 -5.29 -15.45
C MET A 173 -8.07 -5.87 -14.06
N ARG A 174 -9.32 -6.21 -13.75
CA ARG A 174 -9.71 -6.89 -12.50
C ARG A 174 -8.95 -8.19 -12.31
N GLU A 175 -8.94 -9.06 -13.34
CA GLU A 175 -8.20 -10.31 -13.31
C GLU A 175 -6.72 -10.10 -13.02
N LYS A 176 -6.06 -9.18 -13.75
CA LYS A 176 -4.65 -8.85 -13.54
C LYS A 176 -4.34 -8.36 -12.12
N LEU A 177 -5.20 -7.52 -11.54
CA LEU A 177 -5.03 -7.02 -10.17
C LEU A 177 -5.18 -8.13 -9.14
N CYS A 178 -6.20 -8.98 -9.30
CA CYS A 178 -6.42 -10.13 -8.43
C CYS A 178 -5.27 -11.14 -8.53
N GLU A 179 -4.79 -11.44 -9.74
CA GLU A 179 -3.62 -12.31 -9.97
C GLU A 179 -2.35 -11.73 -9.34
N ALA A 180 -2.07 -10.42 -9.52
CA ALA A 180 -0.92 -9.77 -8.92
C ALA A 180 -0.97 -9.80 -7.38
N ALA A 181 -2.14 -9.58 -6.80
CA ALA A 181 -2.33 -9.67 -5.35
C ALA A 181 -2.08 -11.10 -4.84
N LEU A 182 -2.63 -12.12 -5.52
CA LEU A 182 -2.38 -13.52 -5.20
C LEU A 182 -0.89 -13.87 -5.35
N GLN A 183 -0.24 -13.40 -6.42
CA GLN A 183 1.18 -13.62 -6.67
C GLN A 183 2.05 -13.13 -5.51
N LEU A 184 1.83 -11.89 -5.06
CA LEU A 184 2.53 -11.30 -3.92
C LEU A 184 2.29 -12.10 -2.64
N MET A 185 1.02 -12.37 -2.33
CA MET A 185 0.65 -13.00 -1.07
C MET A 185 1.08 -14.47 -1.00
N THR A 186 1.06 -15.18 -2.15
CA THR A 186 1.60 -16.55 -2.26
C THR A 186 3.11 -16.53 -2.12
N HIS A 187 3.82 -15.58 -2.71
CA HIS A 187 5.27 -15.43 -2.61
C HIS A 187 5.74 -15.33 -1.16
N VAL A 188 4.98 -14.64 -0.30
CA VAL A 188 5.33 -14.46 1.12
C VAL A 188 4.70 -15.49 2.06
N GLY A 189 3.83 -16.37 1.55
CA GLY A 189 3.07 -17.34 2.36
C GLY A 189 2.18 -16.63 3.38
N TYR A 190 1.36 -15.68 2.90
CA TYR A 190 0.53 -14.83 3.76
C TYR A 190 -0.56 -15.62 4.47
N VAL A 191 -0.81 -15.28 5.74
CA VAL A 191 -1.85 -15.90 6.57
C VAL A 191 -2.80 -14.83 7.08
N ASN A 192 -4.08 -15.18 7.18
CA ASN A 192 -5.20 -14.39 7.65
C ASN A 192 -5.65 -13.32 6.64
N ALA A 193 -6.43 -12.32 7.08
CA ALA A 193 -6.93 -11.26 6.21
C ALA A 193 -5.88 -10.19 5.94
N GLY A 194 -5.80 -9.76 4.70
CA GLY A 194 -4.95 -8.64 4.26
C GLY A 194 -5.50 -8.01 2.99
N THR A 195 -4.99 -6.84 2.65
CA THR A 195 -5.41 -6.10 1.46
C THR A 195 -4.18 -5.59 0.72
N VAL A 196 -4.13 -5.84 -0.59
CA VAL A 196 -3.08 -5.31 -1.48
C VAL A 196 -3.62 -4.11 -2.23
N GLU A 197 -2.96 -2.98 -2.12
CA GLU A 197 -3.38 -1.72 -2.72
C GLU A 197 -2.58 -1.40 -3.99
N PHE A 198 -3.29 -0.87 -5.00
CA PHE A 198 -2.74 -0.52 -6.31
C PHE A 198 -3.21 0.86 -6.77
N LEU A 199 -2.34 1.57 -7.51
CA LEU A 199 -2.76 2.65 -8.38
C LEU A 199 -2.95 2.13 -9.80
N VAL A 200 -4.11 2.45 -10.40
CA VAL A 200 -4.45 2.06 -11.78
C VAL A 200 -4.57 3.32 -12.63
N SER A 201 -3.84 3.36 -13.74
CA SER A 201 -3.89 4.45 -14.72
C SER A 201 -3.90 3.89 -16.13
N GLY A 202 -5.01 4.05 -16.85
CA GLY A 202 -5.20 3.42 -18.16
C GLY A 202 -5.12 1.89 -18.08
N ASP A 203 -4.21 1.30 -18.86
CA ASP A 203 -3.98 -0.16 -18.90
C ASP A 203 -2.84 -0.62 -17.98
N GLU A 204 -2.28 0.28 -17.19
CA GLU A 204 -1.18 0.03 -16.26
C GLU A 204 -1.65 0.08 -14.80
N PHE A 205 -1.01 -0.74 -13.96
CA PHE A 205 -1.21 -0.66 -12.52
C PHE A 205 0.13 -0.81 -11.79
N TYR A 206 0.19 -0.25 -10.58
CA TYR A 206 1.38 -0.20 -9.75
C TYR A 206 1.01 -0.56 -8.32
N PHE A 207 1.81 -1.43 -7.70
CA PHE A 207 1.70 -1.73 -6.28
C PHE A 207 1.98 -0.48 -5.43
N ILE A 208 1.19 -0.27 -4.38
CA ILE A 208 1.39 0.80 -3.40
C ILE A 208 1.86 0.21 -2.07
N GLU A 209 0.98 -0.58 -1.45
CA GLU A 209 1.23 -1.13 -0.11
C GLU A 209 0.36 -2.37 0.17
N VAL A 210 0.67 -3.04 1.27
CA VAL A 210 -0.18 -4.07 1.87
C VAL A 210 -0.64 -3.56 3.24
N ASN A 211 -1.92 -3.69 3.52
CA ASN A 211 -2.45 -3.56 4.87
C ASN A 211 -2.58 -4.97 5.47
N PRO A 212 -1.66 -5.37 6.37
CA PRO A 212 -1.63 -6.72 6.93
C PRO A 212 -2.65 -6.85 8.08
N ARG A 213 -3.90 -6.62 7.78
CA ARG A 213 -5.05 -6.64 8.69
C ARG A 213 -6.36 -6.57 7.93
N ILE A 214 -7.46 -6.73 8.64
CA ILE A 214 -8.77 -6.31 8.12
C ILE A 214 -8.84 -4.78 8.01
N GLN A 215 -9.61 -4.25 7.08
CA GLN A 215 -9.82 -2.80 6.89
C GLN A 215 -11.25 -2.40 7.25
N VAL A 216 -11.50 -1.08 7.46
CA VAL A 216 -12.83 -0.54 7.77
C VAL A 216 -13.83 -0.91 6.69
N GLU A 217 -13.39 -0.82 5.43
CA GLU A 217 -14.16 -1.04 4.21
C GLU A 217 -14.43 -2.52 3.85
N HIS A 218 -14.02 -3.48 4.70
CA HIS A 218 -14.25 -4.91 4.46
C HIS A 218 -15.72 -5.26 4.26
N THR A 219 -16.62 -4.51 4.89
CA THR A 219 -18.07 -4.78 4.87
C THR A 219 -18.67 -4.73 3.48
N ILE A 220 -18.15 -3.91 2.56
CA ILE A 220 -18.64 -3.90 1.17
C ILE A 220 -18.27 -5.18 0.43
N THR A 221 -17.08 -5.74 0.69
CA THR A 221 -16.67 -7.04 0.17
C THR A 221 -17.56 -8.16 0.71
N GLU A 222 -17.87 -8.16 2.00
CA GLU A 222 -18.80 -9.13 2.59
C GLU A 222 -20.16 -9.10 1.92
N LYS A 223 -20.66 -7.89 1.57
CA LYS A 223 -21.97 -7.73 0.91
C LYS A 223 -22.01 -8.28 -0.51
N VAL A 224 -20.91 -8.24 -1.25
CA VAL A 224 -20.88 -8.72 -2.65
C VAL A 224 -20.42 -10.17 -2.79
N THR A 225 -19.77 -10.74 -1.76
CA THR A 225 -19.25 -12.12 -1.77
C THR A 225 -20.04 -13.07 -0.87
N ASP A 226 -20.87 -12.54 0.04
CA ASP A 226 -21.56 -13.28 1.09
C ASP A 226 -20.61 -14.06 2.04
N ILE A 227 -19.36 -13.55 2.19
CA ILE A 227 -18.34 -14.11 3.07
C ILE A 227 -18.15 -13.18 4.26
N ASP A 228 -18.39 -13.66 5.48
CA ASP A 228 -18.08 -12.97 6.74
C ASP A 228 -16.57 -13.07 6.99
N ILE A 229 -15.85 -11.97 6.69
CA ILE A 229 -14.38 -11.92 6.77
C ILE A 229 -13.91 -12.04 8.22
N VAL A 230 -14.58 -11.39 9.17
CA VAL A 230 -14.21 -11.43 10.58
C VAL A 230 -14.38 -12.84 11.16
N LYS A 231 -15.49 -13.50 10.85
CA LYS A 231 -15.69 -14.90 11.22
C LYS A 231 -14.63 -15.80 10.61
N THR A 232 -14.31 -15.58 9.32
CA THR A 232 -13.28 -16.35 8.63
C THR A 232 -11.90 -16.15 9.26
N GLN A 233 -11.55 -14.93 9.68
CA GLN A 233 -10.30 -14.66 10.41
C GLN A 233 -10.20 -15.49 11.71
N ILE A 234 -11.30 -15.60 12.45
CA ILE A 234 -11.36 -16.39 13.69
C ILE A 234 -11.18 -17.88 13.38
N LEU A 235 -11.86 -18.39 12.35
CA LEU A 235 -11.75 -19.79 11.94
C LEU A 235 -10.33 -20.14 11.47
N ILE A 236 -9.67 -19.27 10.69
CA ILE A 236 -8.27 -19.45 10.27
C ILE A 236 -7.34 -19.48 11.48
N ALA A 237 -7.58 -18.67 12.49
CA ALA A 237 -6.75 -18.61 13.70
C ALA A 237 -6.97 -19.83 14.63
N ASP A 238 -8.12 -20.45 14.56
CA ASP A 238 -8.47 -21.67 15.34
C ASP A 238 -7.86 -22.95 14.71
N GLY A 239 -7.55 -22.96 13.40
CA GLY A 239 -6.89 -24.03 12.65
C GLY A 239 -7.80 -24.69 11.62
#